data_34f6cd518c9f691bf0a57f07abeb1bd0
#
_entry.id   34f6cd518c9f691bf0a57f07abeb1bd0
#
_cell.length_a   1.000
_cell.length_b   1.000
_cell.length_c   1.000
_cell.angle_alpha   90.00
_cell.angle_beta   90.00
_cell.angle_gamma   90.00
#
_symmetry.space_group_name_H-M   'P 1'
#
loop_
_entity.id
_entity.type
_entity.pdbx_description
1 polymer ?
#
loop_
_entity_poly.entity_id
_entity_poly.type
_entity_poly.pdbx_seq_one_letter_code
_entity_poly.pdbx_strand_id
1 'polypeptide(L)'
;NPDLSIITNISYDHTQFLGHTLAEIATEKAGIIKSDTPIIIGESLPETKSVFLNKAINMHSPIIFADEISSKYEDFEFELKGIYQQKNIRTISHAIEQLQAMGYHISEDAIKYGFTNICKTTGLMGRWQQLQDNPPLVCDTGHNVAGITYVVNQLLQQKYKTLHIVIGMVNDKDVNGVLALLPQNARYYFTQASVARALPSTELQQLANKHGLEGECYENVASAVMSAQKNSLPEDFIFVGGSNFIVADLLSYCDTLNLD
;
A
#
# COMPACT_ATOMS: atom_id res chain seq x y z
N ASN A 1 -8.73 4.09 -27.00
CA ASN A 1 -9.33 4.82 -25.88
C ASN A 1 -9.73 3.81 -24.81
N PRO A 2 -9.58 4.12 -23.52
CA PRO A 2 -10.13 3.30 -22.45
C PRO A 2 -11.65 3.43 -22.40
N ASP A 3 -12.34 2.43 -21.87
CA ASP A 3 -13.77 2.49 -21.60
C ASP A 3 -14.06 3.20 -20.28
N LEU A 4 -13.13 3.11 -19.32
CA LEU A 4 -13.21 3.71 -18.00
C LEU A 4 -11.82 4.11 -17.54
N SER A 5 -11.69 5.26 -16.89
CA SER A 5 -10.47 5.69 -16.21
C SER A 5 -10.68 5.69 -14.70
N ILE A 6 -9.62 5.38 -13.94
CA ILE A 6 -9.67 5.36 -12.46
C ILE A 6 -8.41 6.02 -11.91
N ILE A 7 -8.58 6.97 -10.97
CA ILE A 7 -7.52 7.51 -10.14
C ILE A 7 -7.85 7.10 -8.70
N THR A 8 -7.02 6.27 -8.08
CA THR A 8 -7.30 5.74 -6.74
C THR A 8 -7.15 6.79 -5.64
N ASN A 9 -6.02 7.48 -5.61
CA ASN A 9 -5.75 8.58 -4.68
C ASN A 9 -4.61 9.47 -5.19
N ILE A 10 -4.43 10.59 -4.51
CA ILE A 10 -3.28 11.50 -4.67
C ILE A 10 -2.55 11.59 -3.33
N SER A 11 -1.26 11.33 -3.37
CA SER A 11 -0.36 11.51 -2.25
C SER A 11 1.01 11.97 -2.75
N TYR A 12 1.84 12.48 -1.83
CA TYR A 12 3.22 12.82 -2.15
C TYR A 12 4.01 11.55 -2.44
N ASP A 13 4.24 11.29 -3.71
CA ASP A 13 5.12 10.26 -4.23
C ASP A 13 5.65 10.70 -5.60
N HIS A 14 6.86 10.27 -5.95
CA HIS A 14 7.52 10.66 -7.20
C HIS A 14 7.56 12.19 -7.43
N THR A 15 7.73 12.98 -6.35
CA THR A 15 7.66 14.44 -6.39
C THR A 15 8.67 15.09 -7.32
N GLN A 16 9.78 14.41 -7.62
CA GLN A 16 10.79 14.84 -8.61
C GLN A 16 10.22 14.89 -10.04
N PHE A 17 9.15 14.14 -10.34
CA PHE A 17 8.57 14.04 -11.69
C PHE A 17 7.16 14.61 -11.76
N LEU A 18 6.36 14.44 -10.69
CA LEU A 18 4.92 14.75 -10.71
C LEU A 18 4.60 16.13 -10.13
N GLY A 19 5.58 16.80 -9.51
CA GLY A 19 5.39 18.11 -8.86
C GLY A 19 5.51 18.09 -7.35
N HIS A 20 5.53 19.27 -6.76
CA HIS A 20 5.79 19.49 -5.34
C HIS A 20 4.53 19.78 -4.51
N THR A 21 3.37 19.87 -5.16
CA THR A 21 2.06 20.07 -4.52
C THR A 21 1.09 18.96 -4.94
N LEU A 22 0.11 18.68 -4.10
CA LEU A 22 -0.93 17.68 -4.43
C LEU A 22 -1.75 18.10 -5.66
N ALA A 23 -1.93 19.41 -5.88
CA ALA A 23 -2.61 19.93 -7.07
C ALA A 23 -1.81 19.68 -8.36
N GLU A 24 -0.48 19.84 -8.33
CA GLU A 24 0.41 19.51 -9.47
C GLU A 24 0.37 18.01 -9.77
N ILE A 25 0.52 17.17 -8.75
CA ILE A 25 0.43 15.70 -8.89
C ILE A 25 -0.94 15.28 -9.44
N ALA A 26 -2.03 15.91 -8.95
CA ALA A 26 -3.38 15.68 -9.44
C ALA A 26 -3.52 16.08 -10.92
N THR A 27 -2.88 17.19 -11.34
CA THR A 27 -2.90 17.67 -12.73
C THR A 27 -2.23 16.66 -13.67
N GLU A 28 -1.07 16.14 -13.30
CA GLU A 28 -0.38 15.10 -14.07
C GLU A 28 -1.23 13.83 -14.17
N LYS A 29 -1.76 13.34 -13.04
CA LYS A 29 -2.62 12.14 -13.04
C LYS A 29 -3.94 12.36 -13.76
N ALA A 30 -4.50 13.58 -13.77
CA ALA A 30 -5.68 13.94 -14.56
C ALA A 30 -5.46 13.83 -16.08
N GLY A 31 -4.22 13.67 -16.55
CA GLY A 31 -3.89 13.37 -17.92
C GLY A 31 -4.52 12.09 -18.48
N ILE A 32 -4.93 11.15 -17.60
CA ILE A 32 -5.66 9.93 -18.02
C ILE A 32 -7.15 10.18 -18.27
N ILE A 33 -7.72 11.33 -17.89
CA ILE A 33 -9.11 11.69 -18.19
C ILE A 33 -9.23 11.99 -19.67
N LYS A 34 -10.00 11.16 -20.40
CA LYS A 34 -10.16 11.23 -21.86
C LYS A 34 -11.55 11.71 -22.23
N SER A 35 -11.67 12.28 -23.46
CA SER A 35 -12.97 12.78 -23.96
C SER A 35 -14.03 11.69 -23.90
N ASP A 36 -15.19 12.06 -23.37
CA ASP A 36 -16.41 11.24 -23.30
C ASP A 36 -16.22 9.89 -22.59
N THR A 37 -15.11 9.73 -21.82
CA THR A 37 -14.78 8.50 -21.10
C THR A 37 -15.01 8.72 -19.61
N PRO A 38 -15.85 7.90 -18.93
CA PRO A 38 -16.08 8.02 -17.49
C PRO A 38 -14.79 7.93 -16.67
N ILE A 39 -14.74 8.71 -15.58
CA ILE A 39 -13.63 8.71 -14.63
C ILE A 39 -14.14 8.49 -13.22
N ILE A 40 -13.48 7.63 -12.46
CA ILE A 40 -13.70 7.44 -11.03
C ILE A 40 -12.48 7.93 -10.26
N ILE A 41 -12.74 8.79 -9.28
CA ILE A 41 -11.76 9.26 -8.31
C ILE A 41 -12.03 8.53 -6.99
N GLY A 42 -11.09 7.71 -6.54
CA GLY A 42 -11.26 6.88 -5.36
C GLY A 42 -11.24 7.69 -4.06
N GLU A 43 -10.26 8.56 -3.91
CA GLU A 43 -10.17 9.51 -2.79
C GLU A 43 -9.93 10.91 -3.32
N SER A 44 -10.69 11.87 -2.83
CA SER A 44 -10.55 13.27 -3.18
C SER A 44 -10.17 14.13 -1.97
N LEU A 45 -9.28 15.09 -2.18
CA LEU A 45 -8.93 16.11 -1.21
C LEU A 45 -9.44 17.45 -1.74
N PRO A 46 -9.77 18.43 -0.88
CA PRO A 46 -10.28 19.72 -1.32
C PRO A 46 -9.43 20.39 -2.42
N GLU A 47 -8.11 20.28 -2.31
CA GLU A 47 -7.14 20.86 -3.26
C GLU A 47 -6.99 20.07 -4.57
N THR A 48 -7.31 18.78 -4.59
CA THR A 48 -7.23 17.93 -5.80
C THR A 48 -8.57 17.82 -6.52
N LYS A 49 -9.69 17.94 -5.79
CA LYS A 49 -11.04 17.78 -6.32
C LYS A 49 -11.36 18.75 -7.45
N SER A 50 -11.01 20.04 -7.29
CA SER A 50 -11.21 21.06 -8.31
C SER A 50 -10.43 20.78 -9.59
N VAL A 51 -9.22 20.22 -9.50
CA VAL A 51 -8.39 19.84 -10.65
C VAL A 51 -9.10 18.76 -11.47
N PHE A 52 -9.57 17.70 -10.82
CA PHE A 52 -10.27 16.59 -11.50
C PHE A 52 -11.59 17.06 -12.11
N LEU A 53 -12.39 17.84 -11.37
CA LEU A 53 -13.68 18.36 -11.85
C LEU A 53 -13.51 19.23 -13.09
N ASN A 54 -12.57 20.19 -13.07
CA ASN A 54 -12.30 21.06 -14.21
C ASN A 54 -11.81 20.25 -15.42
N LYS A 55 -10.94 19.26 -15.21
CA LYS A 55 -10.47 18.42 -16.31
C LYS A 55 -11.60 17.57 -16.88
N ALA A 56 -12.45 16.98 -16.06
CA ALA A 56 -13.58 16.17 -16.49
C ALA A 56 -14.60 17.01 -17.30
N ILE A 57 -14.91 18.22 -16.84
CA ILE A 57 -15.78 19.17 -17.58
C ILE A 57 -15.19 19.46 -18.97
N ASN A 58 -13.90 19.81 -19.04
CA ASN A 58 -13.23 20.14 -20.30
C ASN A 58 -13.18 18.97 -21.28
N MET A 59 -13.21 17.73 -20.76
CA MET A 59 -13.17 16.49 -21.57
C MET A 59 -14.57 15.89 -21.79
N HIS A 60 -15.65 16.54 -21.33
CA HIS A 60 -17.02 15.99 -21.31
C HIS A 60 -17.10 14.60 -20.69
N SER A 61 -16.22 14.32 -19.70
CA SER A 61 -16.07 13.04 -19.02
C SER A 61 -17.01 12.98 -17.81
N PRO A 62 -17.95 12.02 -17.73
CA PRO A 62 -18.69 11.78 -16.50
C PRO A 62 -17.73 11.44 -15.36
N ILE A 63 -17.87 12.12 -14.20
CA ILE A 63 -16.98 11.95 -13.06
C ILE A 63 -17.74 11.45 -11.83
N ILE A 64 -17.17 10.48 -11.14
CA ILE A 64 -17.65 9.94 -9.86
C ILE A 64 -16.55 10.10 -8.82
N PHE A 65 -16.87 10.70 -7.68
CA PHE A 65 -16.03 10.73 -6.48
C PHE A 65 -16.50 9.61 -5.55
N ALA A 66 -15.74 8.51 -5.53
CA ALA A 66 -16.13 7.27 -4.85
C ALA A 66 -16.20 7.42 -3.31
N ASP A 67 -15.44 8.35 -2.74
CA ASP A 67 -15.44 8.65 -1.30
C ASP A 67 -16.66 9.46 -0.84
N GLU A 68 -17.49 9.98 -1.77
CA GLU A 68 -18.66 10.79 -1.47
C GLU A 68 -20.00 10.05 -1.62
N ILE A 69 -19.98 8.86 -2.22
CA ILE A 69 -21.18 8.11 -2.58
C ILE A 69 -21.00 6.66 -2.16
N SER A 70 -22.03 6.07 -1.54
CA SER A 70 -22.05 4.63 -1.25
C SER A 70 -22.18 3.82 -2.54
N SER A 71 -21.57 2.65 -2.57
CA SER A 71 -21.63 1.72 -3.71
C SER A 71 -22.28 0.41 -3.32
N LYS A 72 -22.79 -0.32 -4.33
CA LYS A 72 -23.56 -1.56 -4.13
C LYS A 72 -22.74 -2.70 -3.51
N TYR A 73 -21.43 -2.76 -3.79
CA TYR A 73 -20.60 -3.92 -3.46
C TYR A 73 -19.56 -3.64 -2.36
N GLU A 74 -19.58 -2.46 -1.73
CA GLU A 74 -18.56 -2.07 -0.74
C GLU A 74 -18.60 -2.90 0.54
N ASP A 75 -19.74 -3.53 0.86
CA ASP A 75 -19.93 -4.39 2.04
C ASP A 75 -19.67 -5.88 1.75
N PHE A 76 -19.26 -6.23 0.54
CA PHE A 76 -18.93 -7.61 0.22
C PHE A 76 -17.64 -8.04 0.94
N GLU A 77 -17.56 -9.32 1.26
CA GLU A 77 -16.33 -9.90 1.81
C GLU A 77 -15.16 -9.68 0.85
N PHE A 78 -14.02 -9.29 1.41
CA PHE A 78 -12.81 -8.96 0.65
C PHE A 78 -11.60 -9.66 1.25
N GLU A 79 -10.82 -10.34 0.42
CA GLU A 79 -9.68 -11.15 0.85
C GLU A 79 -8.56 -10.32 1.49
N LEU A 80 -8.25 -9.15 0.93
CA LEU A 80 -7.15 -8.32 1.39
C LEU A 80 -7.51 -7.57 2.68
N LYS A 81 -6.71 -7.76 3.74
CA LYS A 81 -7.04 -7.30 5.11
C LYS A 81 -6.41 -5.96 5.51
N GLY A 82 -5.67 -5.28 4.62
CA GLY A 82 -5.18 -3.91 4.88
C GLY A 82 -6.34 -2.92 5.08
N ILE A 83 -6.31 -2.08 6.12
CA ILE A 83 -7.40 -1.12 6.40
C ILE A 83 -7.66 -0.15 5.24
N TYR A 84 -6.62 0.17 4.47
CA TYR A 84 -6.74 1.01 3.26
C TYR A 84 -7.53 0.34 2.13
N GLN A 85 -7.74 -0.98 2.19
CA GLN A 85 -8.51 -1.70 1.17
C GLN A 85 -9.98 -1.34 1.18
N GLN A 86 -10.53 -0.82 2.28
CA GLN A 86 -11.91 -0.33 2.34
C GLN A 86 -12.15 0.77 1.28
N LYS A 87 -11.18 1.65 1.09
CA LYS A 87 -11.24 2.71 0.07
C LYS A 87 -11.09 2.14 -1.34
N ASN A 88 -10.20 1.15 -1.52
CA ASN A 88 -10.04 0.47 -2.79
C ASN A 88 -11.31 -0.30 -3.19
N ILE A 89 -11.95 -1.02 -2.24
CA ILE A 89 -13.21 -1.73 -2.48
C ILE A 89 -14.28 -0.76 -2.98
N ARG A 90 -14.45 0.38 -2.33
CA ARG A 90 -15.42 1.39 -2.76
C ARG A 90 -15.14 1.88 -4.19
N THR A 91 -13.89 2.18 -4.49
CA THR A 91 -13.46 2.58 -5.85
C THR A 91 -13.74 1.49 -6.88
N ILE A 92 -13.41 0.23 -6.56
CA ILE A 92 -13.66 -0.93 -7.44
C ILE A 92 -15.16 -1.15 -7.63
N SER A 93 -15.97 -1.02 -6.57
CA SER A 93 -17.42 -1.17 -6.63
C SER A 93 -18.04 -0.19 -7.62
N HIS A 94 -17.69 1.09 -7.55
CA HIS A 94 -18.13 2.08 -8.52
C HIS A 94 -17.65 1.78 -9.94
N ALA A 95 -16.43 1.23 -10.09
CA ALA A 95 -15.92 0.80 -11.39
C ALA A 95 -16.76 -0.33 -11.98
N ILE A 96 -17.13 -1.32 -11.17
CA ILE A 96 -18.00 -2.43 -11.58
C ILE A 96 -19.39 -1.92 -11.99
N GLU A 97 -20.00 -1.07 -11.16
CA GLU A 97 -21.30 -0.45 -11.46
C GLU A 97 -21.27 0.32 -12.79
N GLN A 98 -20.21 1.11 -13.00
CA GLN A 98 -20.05 1.86 -14.24
C GLN A 98 -19.89 0.95 -15.45
N LEU A 99 -19.08 -0.12 -15.35
CA LEU A 99 -18.93 -1.11 -16.44
C LEU A 99 -20.25 -1.84 -16.72
N GLN A 100 -21.00 -2.21 -15.68
CA GLN A 100 -22.35 -2.83 -15.86
C GLN A 100 -23.31 -1.86 -16.56
N ALA A 101 -23.29 -0.57 -16.21
CA ALA A 101 -24.10 0.46 -16.88
C ALA A 101 -23.73 0.63 -18.36
N MET A 102 -22.48 0.35 -18.74
CA MET A 102 -21.98 0.37 -20.11
C MET A 102 -22.29 -0.92 -20.89
N GLY A 103 -22.95 -1.92 -20.25
CA GLY A 103 -23.35 -3.16 -20.90
C GLY A 103 -22.42 -4.36 -20.68
N TYR A 104 -21.38 -4.23 -19.85
CA TYR A 104 -20.53 -5.35 -19.49
C TYR A 104 -21.31 -6.33 -18.59
N HIS A 105 -21.34 -7.60 -18.96
CA HIS A 105 -22.00 -8.65 -18.15
C HIS A 105 -21.08 -9.14 -17.03
N ILE A 106 -21.20 -8.54 -15.86
CA ILE A 106 -20.47 -8.93 -14.64
C ILE A 106 -21.51 -9.40 -13.62
N SER A 107 -21.57 -10.71 -13.39
CA SER A 107 -22.54 -11.28 -12.45
C SER A 107 -22.10 -11.00 -11.00
N GLU A 108 -23.06 -11.01 -10.07
CA GLU A 108 -22.78 -10.85 -8.64
C GLU A 108 -21.89 -11.97 -8.10
N ASP A 109 -22.06 -13.20 -8.60
CA ASP A 109 -21.22 -14.34 -8.22
C ASP A 109 -19.77 -14.16 -8.70
N ALA A 110 -19.57 -13.59 -9.90
CA ALA A 110 -18.23 -13.26 -10.40
C ALA A 110 -17.56 -12.18 -9.54
N ILE A 111 -18.33 -11.18 -9.08
CA ILE A 111 -17.84 -10.12 -8.18
C ILE A 111 -17.43 -10.72 -6.83
N LYS A 112 -18.30 -11.52 -6.21
CA LYS A 112 -18.02 -12.21 -4.93
C LYS A 112 -16.78 -13.09 -5.05
N TYR A 113 -16.72 -13.90 -6.11
CA TYR A 113 -15.56 -14.76 -6.35
C TYR A 113 -14.28 -13.95 -6.54
N GLY A 114 -14.32 -12.88 -7.35
CA GLY A 114 -13.16 -12.00 -7.57
C GLY A 114 -12.67 -11.32 -6.28
N PHE A 115 -13.58 -10.87 -5.43
CA PHE A 115 -13.24 -10.21 -4.17
C PHE A 115 -12.64 -11.16 -3.12
N THR A 116 -13.08 -12.42 -3.10
CA THR A 116 -12.62 -13.43 -2.11
C THR A 116 -11.45 -14.30 -2.59
N ASN A 117 -11.01 -14.16 -3.86
CA ASN A 117 -9.95 -14.97 -4.44
C ASN A 117 -8.91 -14.12 -5.22
N ILE A 118 -8.61 -12.92 -4.71
CA ILE A 118 -7.71 -11.97 -5.39
C ILE A 118 -6.32 -12.56 -5.53
N CYS A 119 -5.71 -13.02 -4.43
CA CYS A 119 -4.35 -13.56 -4.43
C CYS A 119 -4.23 -14.78 -5.35
N LYS A 120 -5.20 -15.71 -5.25
CA LYS A 120 -5.22 -16.92 -6.07
C LYS A 120 -5.38 -16.64 -7.57
N THR A 121 -6.22 -15.67 -7.93
CA THR A 121 -6.55 -15.40 -9.35
C THR A 121 -5.56 -14.47 -10.04
N THR A 122 -4.91 -13.59 -9.27
CA THR A 122 -4.04 -12.54 -9.82
C THR A 122 -2.56 -12.69 -9.46
N GLY A 123 -2.23 -13.51 -8.46
CA GLY A 123 -0.89 -13.58 -7.89
C GLY A 123 -0.49 -12.33 -7.08
N LEU A 124 -1.46 -11.48 -6.69
CA LEU A 124 -1.18 -10.29 -5.91
C LEU A 124 -0.68 -10.66 -4.52
N MET A 125 0.47 -10.12 -4.13
CA MET A 125 1.13 -10.37 -2.85
C MET A 125 1.50 -9.07 -2.13
N GLY A 126 1.83 -9.16 -0.83
CA GLY A 126 2.38 -8.06 -0.04
C GLY A 126 1.40 -6.94 0.28
N ARG A 127 0.13 -7.25 0.48
CA ARG A 127 -0.93 -6.29 0.87
C ARG A 127 -1.50 -6.67 2.23
N TRP A 128 -0.82 -6.31 3.31
CA TRP A 128 -1.09 -6.79 4.67
C TRP A 128 -1.21 -8.32 4.69
N GLN A 129 -0.24 -8.95 4.06
CA GLN A 129 -0.21 -10.40 3.88
C GLN A 129 0.40 -11.07 5.11
N GLN A 130 -0.36 -11.97 5.73
CA GLN A 130 0.13 -12.81 6.82
C GLN A 130 0.84 -14.03 6.25
N LEU A 131 2.08 -14.24 6.66
CA LEU A 131 2.95 -15.33 6.20
C LEU A 131 3.21 -16.37 7.29
N GLN A 132 2.96 -16.04 8.56
CA GLN A 132 3.11 -16.93 9.71
C GLN A 132 2.07 -16.56 10.76
N ASP A 133 1.56 -17.57 11.49
CA ASP A 133 0.52 -17.39 12.50
C ASP A 133 1.09 -17.18 13.90
N ASN A 134 2.23 -17.79 14.24
CA ASN A 134 2.74 -17.81 15.61
C ASN A 134 4.28 -17.72 15.67
N PRO A 135 4.84 -16.57 16.09
CA PRO A 135 4.16 -15.28 16.19
C PRO A 135 3.66 -14.82 14.82
N PRO A 136 2.61 -13.98 14.76
CA PRO A 136 2.17 -13.44 13.50
C PRO A 136 3.30 -12.70 12.79
N LEU A 137 3.56 -13.06 11.52
CA LEU A 137 4.45 -12.33 10.62
C LEU A 137 3.64 -11.81 9.47
N VAL A 138 3.59 -10.49 9.33
CA VAL A 138 2.83 -9.79 8.29
C VAL A 138 3.76 -8.92 7.46
N CYS A 139 3.55 -8.89 6.15
CA CYS A 139 4.24 -7.96 5.27
C CYS A 139 3.28 -7.01 4.53
N ASP A 140 3.77 -5.81 4.25
CA ASP A 140 3.07 -4.82 3.44
C ASP A 140 4.04 -3.99 2.60
N THR A 141 3.64 -3.68 1.37
CA THR A 141 4.43 -2.91 0.41
C THR A 141 4.29 -1.39 0.56
N GLY A 142 3.66 -0.89 1.60
CA GLY A 142 3.63 0.54 1.93
C GLY A 142 5.05 1.09 2.00
N HIS A 143 5.33 2.19 1.27
CA HIS A 143 6.70 2.68 1.06
C HIS A 143 6.82 4.21 1.00
N ASN A 144 5.73 4.92 1.18
CA ASN A 144 5.68 6.38 1.27
C ASN A 144 4.90 6.79 2.53
N VAL A 145 4.92 8.08 2.85
CA VAL A 145 4.28 8.62 4.05
C VAL A 145 2.81 8.22 4.15
N ALA A 146 2.04 8.33 3.05
CA ALA A 146 0.62 7.99 3.04
C ALA A 146 0.40 6.47 3.29
N GLY A 147 1.14 5.60 2.60
CA GLY A 147 1.03 4.14 2.78
C GLY A 147 1.46 3.70 4.17
N ILE A 148 2.59 4.21 4.67
CA ILE A 148 3.09 3.87 6.03
C ILE A 148 2.15 4.37 7.12
N THR A 149 1.45 5.50 6.92
CA THR A 149 0.42 5.94 7.86
C THR A 149 -0.66 4.88 8.06
N TYR A 150 -1.16 4.25 6.99
CA TYR A 150 -2.13 3.14 7.12
C TYR A 150 -1.53 1.92 7.80
N VAL A 151 -0.31 1.54 7.42
CA VAL A 151 0.41 0.40 8.02
C VAL A 151 0.58 0.60 9.53
N VAL A 152 1.09 1.76 9.95
CA VAL A 152 1.30 2.06 11.38
C VAL A 152 -0.03 2.08 12.14
N ASN A 153 -1.07 2.70 11.60
CA ASN A 153 -2.40 2.71 12.21
C ASN A 153 -2.94 1.27 12.40
N GLN A 154 -2.70 0.39 11.45
CA GLN A 154 -3.12 -1.01 11.55
C GLN A 154 -2.24 -1.80 12.53
N LEU A 155 -0.93 -1.58 12.55
CA LEU A 155 0.00 -2.18 13.53
C LEU A 155 -0.39 -1.85 14.96
N LEU A 156 -0.74 -0.59 15.24
CA LEU A 156 -1.15 -0.15 16.58
C LEU A 156 -2.49 -0.74 17.04
N GLN A 157 -3.29 -1.29 16.14
CA GLN A 157 -4.54 -1.99 16.47
C GLN A 157 -4.33 -3.49 16.74
N GLN A 158 -3.14 -4.05 16.43
CA GLN A 158 -2.86 -5.46 16.68
C GLN A 158 -2.60 -5.72 18.16
N LYS A 159 -2.87 -6.95 18.58
CA LYS A 159 -2.55 -7.40 19.95
C LYS A 159 -1.18 -8.04 19.95
N TYR A 160 -0.25 -7.49 20.69
CA TYR A 160 1.10 -8.03 20.84
C TYR A 160 1.70 -7.58 22.17
N LYS A 161 2.71 -8.31 22.63
CA LYS A 161 3.54 -7.93 23.78
C LYS A 161 4.71 -7.06 23.32
N THR A 162 5.40 -7.49 22.25
CA THR A 162 6.49 -6.75 21.61
C THR A 162 6.23 -6.68 20.10
N LEU A 163 6.45 -5.51 19.50
CA LEU A 163 6.43 -5.32 18.06
C LEU A 163 7.86 -5.40 17.51
N HIS A 164 8.09 -6.28 16.54
CA HIS A 164 9.33 -6.40 15.79
C HIS A 164 9.12 -5.84 14.40
N ILE A 165 9.94 -4.89 13.96
CA ILE A 165 9.83 -4.24 12.65
C ILE A 165 11.10 -4.49 11.85
N VAL A 166 11.00 -5.30 10.80
CA VAL A 166 12.01 -5.46 9.76
C VAL A 166 11.73 -4.44 8.68
N ILE A 167 12.65 -3.50 8.48
CA ILE A 167 12.42 -2.39 7.56
C ILE A 167 13.64 -2.11 6.68
N GLY A 168 13.37 -1.87 5.40
CA GLY A 168 14.33 -1.35 4.45
C GLY A 168 13.65 -0.43 3.43
N MET A 169 14.38 0.54 2.92
CA MET A 169 13.85 1.57 2.04
C MET A 169 14.71 1.72 0.79
N VAL A 170 14.22 2.47 -0.17
CA VAL A 170 14.97 2.94 -1.33
C VAL A 170 15.27 4.44 -1.18
N ASN A 171 16.36 4.88 -1.80
CA ASN A 171 16.91 6.23 -1.59
C ASN A 171 16.14 7.36 -2.31
N ASP A 172 15.18 7.03 -3.18
CA ASP A 172 14.34 7.98 -3.92
C ASP A 172 13.01 8.33 -3.19
N LYS A 173 12.87 7.94 -1.92
CA LYS A 173 11.67 8.17 -1.10
C LYS A 173 11.93 9.16 0.04
N ASP A 174 10.85 9.72 0.59
CA ASP A 174 10.91 10.52 1.82
C ASP A 174 11.16 9.62 3.05
N VAL A 175 12.42 9.24 3.23
CA VAL A 175 12.86 8.37 4.32
C VAL A 175 12.55 8.98 5.68
N ASN A 176 12.83 10.28 5.87
CA ASN A 176 12.61 10.96 7.15
C ASN A 176 11.12 11.06 7.49
N GLY A 177 10.26 11.38 6.51
CA GLY A 177 8.81 11.41 6.71
C GLY A 177 8.24 10.04 7.08
N VAL A 178 8.77 8.96 6.50
CA VAL A 178 8.39 7.58 6.87
C VAL A 178 8.87 7.24 8.27
N LEU A 179 10.16 7.48 8.61
CA LEU A 179 10.72 7.16 9.92
C LEU A 179 10.02 7.90 11.06
N ALA A 180 9.60 9.13 10.84
CA ALA A 180 8.86 9.93 11.83
C ALA A 180 7.49 9.35 12.23
N LEU A 181 6.91 8.48 11.40
CA LEU A 181 5.62 7.83 11.65
C LEU A 181 5.74 6.53 12.45
N LEU A 182 6.93 5.91 12.44
CA LEU A 182 7.11 4.57 12.99
C LEU A 182 7.06 4.55 14.53
N PRO A 183 6.51 3.49 15.15
CA PRO A 183 6.39 3.39 16.60
C PRO A 183 7.76 3.34 17.29
N GLN A 184 8.03 4.24 18.23
CA GLN A 184 9.29 4.21 19.01
C GLN A 184 9.39 3.00 19.95
N ASN A 185 8.25 2.46 20.39
CA ASN A 185 8.22 1.29 21.28
C ASN A 185 8.14 -0.02 20.46
N ALA A 186 9.15 -0.25 19.60
CA ALA A 186 9.31 -1.46 18.81
C ALA A 186 10.79 -1.85 18.74
N ARG A 187 11.08 -3.10 18.38
CA ARG A 187 12.44 -3.59 18.09
C ARG A 187 12.67 -3.53 16.59
N TYR A 188 13.70 -2.79 16.16
CA TYR A 188 13.98 -2.59 14.75
C TYR A 188 15.08 -3.50 14.23
N TYR A 189 14.89 -3.97 13.00
CA TYR A 189 15.83 -4.77 12.22
C TYR A 189 15.99 -4.07 10.87
N PHE A 190 17.00 -3.20 10.80
CA PHE A 190 17.26 -2.40 9.61
C PHE A 190 17.94 -3.26 8.56
N THR A 191 17.38 -3.30 7.35
CA THR A 191 17.91 -4.12 6.26
C THR A 191 17.90 -3.36 4.94
N GLN A 192 18.38 -3.99 3.90
CA GLN A 192 18.39 -3.45 2.54
C GLN A 192 17.91 -4.50 1.56
N ALA A 193 17.26 -4.05 0.49
CA ALA A 193 16.83 -4.91 -0.60
C ALA A 193 17.97 -5.25 -1.55
N SER A 194 17.81 -6.35 -2.32
CA SER A 194 18.78 -6.82 -3.31
C SER A 194 18.76 -6.02 -4.63
N VAL A 195 18.52 -4.70 -4.57
CA VAL A 195 18.44 -3.81 -5.75
C VAL A 195 19.42 -2.64 -5.64
N ALA A 196 19.92 -2.16 -6.76
CA ALA A 196 20.96 -1.11 -6.80
C ALA A 196 20.55 0.23 -6.14
N ARG A 197 19.25 0.55 -6.10
CA ARG A 197 18.71 1.77 -5.47
C ARG A 197 18.30 1.59 -4.00
N ALA A 198 18.61 0.44 -3.40
CA ALA A 198 18.36 0.23 -1.97
C ALA A 198 19.15 1.24 -1.14
N LEU A 199 18.51 1.78 -0.10
CA LEU A 199 19.20 2.55 0.92
C LEU A 199 20.02 1.56 1.79
N PRO A 200 21.33 1.75 1.98
CA PRO A 200 22.13 0.88 2.82
C PRO A 200 21.56 0.79 4.25
N SER A 201 21.52 -0.41 4.82
CA SER A 201 20.93 -0.62 6.15
C SER A 201 21.58 0.22 7.25
N THR A 202 22.89 0.47 7.15
CA THR A 202 23.64 1.32 8.09
C THR A 202 23.26 2.79 7.98
N GLU A 203 22.98 3.28 6.78
CA GLU A 203 22.50 4.65 6.55
C GLU A 203 21.07 4.81 7.05
N LEU A 204 20.20 3.83 6.76
CA LEU A 204 18.83 3.80 7.27
C LEU A 204 18.81 3.83 8.81
N GLN A 205 19.66 3.03 9.48
CA GLN A 205 19.80 3.03 10.93
C GLN A 205 20.23 4.40 11.47
N GLN A 206 21.21 5.05 10.83
CA GLN A 206 21.68 6.38 11.26
C GLN A 206 20.57 7.44 11.17
N LEU A 207 19.73 7.36 10.15
CA LEU A 207 18.54 8.21 10.01
C LEU A 207 17.48 7.86 11.06
N ALA A 208 17.22 6.57 11.26
CA ALA A 208 16.24 6.07 12.24
C ALA A 208 16.59 6.47 13.68
N ASN A 209 17.85 6.42 14.06
CA ASN A 209 18.32 6.86 15.38
C ASN A 209 17.99 8.33 15.68
N LYS A 210 17.96 9.21 14.66
CA LYS A 210 17.54 10.62 14.83
C LYS A 210 16.06 10.75 15.17
N HIS A 211 15.27 9.73 14.87
CA HIS A 211 13.84 9.63 15.21
C HIS A 211 13.57 8.79 16.46
N GLY A 212 14.63 8.36 17.18
CA GLY A 212 14.51 7.54 18.39
C GLY A 212 14.13 6.07 18.10
N LEU A 213 14.39 5.59 16.89
CA LEU A 213 14.15 4.21 16.49
C LEU A 213 15.46 3.41 16.63
N GLU A 214 15.50 2.52 17.63
CA GLU A 214 16.70 1.75 17.98
C GLU A 214 16.63 0.32 17.45
N GLY A 215 17.71 -0.19 16.87
CA GLY A 215 17.79 -1.54 16.35
C GLY A 215 19.12 -1.87 15.70
N GLU A 216 19.24 -3.07 15.15
CA GLU A 216 20.45 -3.61 14.54
C GLU A 216 20.36 -3.61 13.01
N CYS A 217 21.52 -3.57 12.34
CA CYS A 217 21.65 -3.65 10.89
C CYS A 217 21.88 -5.09 10.41
N TYR A 218 21.27 -5.40 9.28
CA TYR A 218 21.40 -6.70 8.62
C TYR A 218 21.72 -6.51 7.13
N GLU A 219 22.53 -7.38 6.59
CA GLU A 219 23.01 -7.32 5.22
C GLU A 219 21.90 -7.56 4.18
N ASN A 220 20.92 -8.40 4.54
CA ASN A 220 19.80 -8.75 3.66
C ASN A 220 18.53 -9.06 4.46
N VAL A 221 17.39 -9.13 3.77
CA VAL A 221 16.08 -9.36 4.36
C VAL A 221 15.99 -10.69 5.11
N ALA A 222 16.55 -11.76 4.55
CA ALA A 222 16.51 -13.09 5.16
C ALA A 222 17.16 -13.10 6.55
N SER A 223 18.37 -12.51 6.70
CA SER A 223 19.07 -12.43 7.97
C SER A 223 18.33 -11.57 9.00
N ALA A 224 17.71 -10.47 8.57
CA ALA A 224 16.90 -9.62 9.43
C ALA A 224 15.66 -10.36 9.94
N VAL A 225 14.96 -11.05 9.05
CA VAL A 225 13.75 -11.84 9.40
C VAL A 225 14.09 -12.99 10.33
N MET A 226 15.14 -13.76 10.03
CA MET A 226 15.61 -14.84 10.93
C MET A 226 15.94 -14.30 12.34
N SER A 227 16.58 -13.15 12.41
CA SER A 227 16.89 -12.53 13.71
C SER A 227 15.61 -12.07 14.44
N ALA A 228 14.66 -11.47 13.73
CA ALA A 228 13.37 -11.07 14.30
C ALA A 228 12.60 -12.29 14.83
N GLN A 229 12.52 -13.37 14.07
CA GLN A 229 11.89 -14.64 14.48
C GLN A 229 12.58 -15.27 15.69
N LYS A 230 13.91 -15.28 15.72
CA LYS A 230 14.70 -15.81 16.86
C LYS A 230 14.48 -15.02 18.15
N ASN A 231 14.27 -13.72 18.04
CA ASN A 231 14.12 -12.80 19.18
C ASN A 231 12.66 -12.61 19.60
N SER A 232 11.70 -13.17 18.89
CA SER A 232 10.28 -13.05 19.18
C SER A 232 9.74 -14.22 20.00
N LEU A 233 8.68 -13.94 20.75
CA LEU A 233 7.88 -14.91 21.49
C LEU A 233 6.51 -15.10 20.80
N PRO A 234 5.76 -16.17 21.12
CA PRO A 234 4.46 -16.42 20.49
C PRO A 234 3.45 -15.25 20.58
N GLU A 235 3.51 -14.45 21.63
CA GLU A 235 2.65 -13.29 21.85
C GLU A 235 3.16 -11.98 21.22
N ASP A 236 4.28 -12.02 20.51
CA ASP A 236 4.83 -10.86 19.78
C ASP A 236 4.25 -10.77 18.37
N PHE A 237 4.57 -9.71 17.65
CA PHE A 237 4.15 -9.47 16.27
C PHE A 237 5.36 -9.05 15.43
N ILE A 238 5.53 -9.64 14.26
CA ILE A 238 6.60 -9.31 13.32
C ILE A 238 5.99 -8.63 12.10
N PHE A 239 6.46 -7.42 11.79
CA PHE A 239 6.12 -6.71 10.56
C PHE A 239 7.34 -6.60 9.65
N VAL A 240 7.14 -6.81 8.35
CA VAL A 240 8.19 -6.65 7.33
C VAL A 240 7.71 -5.71 6.23
N GLY A 241 8.45 -4.62 5.97
CA GLY A 241 8.00 -3.66 4.95
C GLY A 241 8.96 -2.50 4.68
N GLY A 242 8.36 -1.37 4.24
CA GLY A 242 9.06 -0.13 3.88
C GLY A 242 9.43 -0.02 2.40
N SER A 243 9.36 -1.11 1.63
CA SER A 243 9.58 -1.11 0.18
C SER A 243 8.96 -2.34 -0.48
N ASN A 244 8.50 -2.21 -1.72
CA ASN A 244 8.10 -3.35 -2.55
C ASN A 244 9.24 -4.39 -2.69
N PHE A 245 10.50 -3.93 -2.75
CA PHE A 245 11.66 -4.81 -2.93
C PHE A 245 11.98 -5.60 -1.65
N ILE A 246 11.78 -5.02 -0.47
CA ILE A 246 11.92 -5.74 0.80
C ILE A 246 10.91 -6.88 0.89
N VAL A 247 9.65 -6.59 0.50
CA VAL A 247 8.60 -7.63 0.49
C VAL A 247 8.90 -8.70 -0.58
N ALA A 248 9.39 -8.31 -1.75
CA ALA A 248 9.78 -9.28 -2.79
C ALA A 248 10.91 -10.21 -2.31
N ASP A 249 11.96 -9.66 -1.68
CA ASP A 249 13.06 -10.46 -1.13
C ASP A 249 12.58 -11.38 0.00
N LEU A 250 11.65 -10.90 0.86
CA LEU A 250 11.01 -11.71 1.89
C LEU A 250 10.26 -12.90 1.29
N LEU A 251 9.39 -12.66 0.31
CA LEU A 251 8.59 -13.71 -0.34
C LEU A 251 9.48 -14.73 -1.03
N SER A 252 10.52 -14.29 -1.74
CA SER A 252 11.52 -15.17 -2.33
C SER A 252 12.25 -16.02 -1.28
N TYR A 253 12.53 -15.45 -0.10
CA TYR A 253 13.11 -16.20 1.01
C TYR A 253 12.13 -17.24 1.57
N CYS A 254 10.86 -16.89 1.76
CA CYS A 254 9.83 -17.84 2.22
C CYS A 254 9.66 -19.03 1.24
N ASP A 255 9.65 -18.77 -0.06
CA ASP A 255 9.58 -19.82 -1.09
C ASP A 255 10.76 -20.81 -0.98
N THR A 256 11.97 -20.32 -0.63
CA THR A 256 13.14 -21.22 -0.44
C THR A 256 13.02 -22.14 0.78
N LEU A 257 12.17 -21.76 1.76
CA LEU A 257 11.93 -22.56 2.97
C LEU A 257 10.76 -23.54 2.84
N ASN A 258 10.07 -23.58 1.67
CA ASN A 258 8.79 -24.30 1.47
C ASN A 258 7.76 -24.01 2.57
N LEU A 259 7.72 -22.76 3.01
CA LEU A 259 6.68 -22.26 3.91
C LEU A 259 5.48 -21.88 3.04
N ASP A 260 4.66 -22.91 2.69
CA ASP A 260 3.36 -22.73 2.04
C ASP A 260 2.28 -22.32 3.06
#